data_418c6a8fd6c99d65f6b787163ad4145e
#
_entry.id   418c6a8fd6c99d65f6b787163ad4145e
#
_cell.length_a   1.000
_cell.length_b   1.000
_cell.length_c   1.000
_cell.angle_alpha   90.00
_cell.angle_beta   90.00
_cell.angle_gamma   90.00
#
_symmetry.space_group_name_H-M   'P 1'
#
loop_
_entity.id
_entity.type
_entity.pdbx_description
1 polymer ?
#
loop_
_entity_poly.entity_id
_entity_poly.type
_entity_poly.pdbx_seq_one_letter_code
_entity_poly.pdbx_strand_id
1 'polypeptide(L)'
;MPVDEEIQSSWVRGVVMDGGGLPQFSHEDIMTALLSESQDRDQEEPEIAANITQQMLHMELDPLPRSMXSRFRDIVERLSPNRLIEVGAGIGXLSAWFHDIWVDSEHPESYVMXEEGXRFGVXLQRIVDRFDANSWCSVYVGSWXSMSSEATAWLAANASTPEAARTGXLLPVPADVVIVHSDWRGQVQDVVNALXLVRLGGVVLTPXPXVPTADVGDXPSGKPSXDXQMRVXVFNQWIXHMKDWXENXAVGFTEVGGGTIVAIRRLT
;
A
#
# COMPACT_ATOMS: atom_id res chain seq x y z
N MET A 1 -6.17 -26.94 -3.98
CA MET A 1 -6.53 -26.84 -5.41
C MET A 1 -5.83 -25.63 -5.99
N PRO A 2 -5.09 -25.75 -7.10
CA PRO A 2 -4.47 -24.57 -7.70
C PRO A 2 -5.58 -23.63 -8.19
N VAL A 3 -5.46 -22.37 -7.87
CA VAL A 3 -6.35 -21.32 -8.40
C VAL A 3 -5.95 -21.17 -9.87
N ASP A 4 -6.89 -21.34 -10.77
CA ASP A 4 -6.63 -21.30 -12.20
C ASP A 4 -5.92 -20.03 -12.63
N GLU A 5 -4.93 -20.15 -13.53
CA GLU A 5 -4.20 -19.01 -14.11
C GLU A 5 -5.13 -17.94 -14.70
N GLU A 6 -6.28 -18.36 -15.19
CA GLU A 6 -7.32 -17.45 -15.71
C GLU A 6 -7.88 -16.51 -14.63
N ILE A 7 -7.95 -16.98 -13.38
CA ILE A 7 -8.43 -16.13 -12.26
C ILE A 7 -7.38 -15.06 -11.94
N GLN A 8 -6.08 -15.42 -11.97
CA GLN A 8 -5.01 -14.44 -11.72
C GLN A 8 -4.99 -13.30 -12.74
N SER A 9 -5.26 -13.61 -14.02
CA SER A 9 -5.27 -12.57 -15.06
C SER A 9 -6.49 -11.63 -14.98
N SER A 10 -7.59 -12.09 -14.36
CA SER A 10 -8.80 -11.27 -14.22
C SER A 10 -8.71 -10.22 -13.11
N TRP A 11 -7.80 -10.40 -12.15
CA TRP A 11 -7.60 -9.45 -11.05
C TRP A 11 -7.16 -8.07 -11.55
N VAL A 12 -6.36 -8.06 -12.61
CA VAL A 12 -5.71 -6.85 -13.13
C VAL A 12 -6.64 -6.03 -14.03
N ARG A 13 -7.63 -6.65 -14.66
CA ARG A 13 -8.41 -6.01 -15.73
C ARG A 13 -9.79 -5.47 -15.34
N GLY A 14 -10.23 -5.66 -14.10
CA GLY A 14 -11.50 -5.10 -13.61
C GLY A 14 -12.75 -5.56 -14.35
N VAL A 15 -12.64 -6.63 -15.16
CA VAL A 15 -13.75 -7.16 -15.94
C VAL A 15 -14.14 -8.52 -15.38
N VAL A 16 -15.16 -8.53 -14.55
CA VAL A 16 -15.93 -9.76 -14.36
C VAL A 16 -16.74 -9.93 -15.64
N MET A 17 -16.26 -10.74 -16.56
CA MET A 17 -16.99 -11.09 -17.76
C MET A 17 -18.22 -11.91 -17.35
N ASP A 18 -19.40 -11.38 -17.62
CA ASP A 18 -20.68 -12.05 -17.39
C ASP A 18 -20.84 -13.14 -18.46
N GLY A 19 -20.10 -14.22 -18.29
CA GLY A 19 -20.13 -15.39 -19.19
C GLY A 19 -20.78 -16.57 -18.49
N GLY A 20 -21.93 -16.94 -18.95
CA GLY A 20 -22.81 -17.92 -18.31
C GLY A 20 -22.15 -19.21 -17.82
N GLY A 21 -22.43 -19.56 -16.60
CA GLY A 21 -22.17 -20.89 -16.06
C GLY A 21 -20.94 -21.08 -15.17
N LEU A 22 -20.10 -20.06 -14.98
CA LEU A 22 -18.98 -20.14 -14.03
C LEU A 22 -19.44 -19.70 -12.64
N PRO A 23 -18.90 -20.29 -11.57
CA PRO A 23 -19.28 -19.89 -10.21
C PRO A 23 -18.94 -18.42 -9.98
N GLN A 24 -19.92 -17.65 -9.55
CA GLN A 24 -19.72 -16.25 -9.15
C GLN A 24 -19.00 -16.23 -7.81
N PHE A 25 -17.73 -15.85 -7.83
CA PHE A 25 -16.97 -15.64 -6.58
C PHE A 25 -17.49 -14.37 -5.92
N SER A 26 -17.78 -14.45 -4.64
CA SER A 26 -18.13 -13.27 -3.86
C SER A 26 -16.89 -12.34 -3.73
N HIS A 27 -17.11 -11.07 -3.47
CA HIS A 27 -16.00 -10.14 -3.20
C HIS A 27 -15.15 -10.64 -2.02
N GLU A 28 -15.78 -11.28 -1.04
CA GLU A 28 -15.08 -11.86 0.11
C GLU A 28 -14.14 -13.00 -0.29
N ASP A 29 -14.58 -13.89 -1.18
CA ASP A 29 -13.74 -14.99 -1.70
C ASP A 29 -12.53 -14.41 -2.46
N ILE A 30 -12.80 -13.40 -3.30
CA ILE A 30 -11.78 -12.72 -4.08
C ILE A 30 -10.73 -12.08 -3.14
N MET A 31 -11.18 -11.33 -2.13
CA MET A 31 -10.27 -10.67 -1.19
C MET A 31 -9.49 -11.69 -0.36
N THR A 32 -10.12 -12.80 0.02
CA THR A 32 -9.46 -13.89 0.76
C THR A 32 -8.32 -14.50 -0.08
N ALA A 33 -8.60 -14.78 -1.35
CA ALA A 33 -7.59 -15.33 -2.26
C ALA A 33 -6.45 -14.33 -2.49
N LEU A 34 -6.78 -13.05 -2.68
CA LEU A 34 -5.79 -11.98 -2.87
C LEU A 34 -4.83 -11.89 -1.68
N LEU A 35 -5.36 -11.98 -0.47
CA LEU A 35 -4.62 -11.76 0.77
C LEU A 35 -3.88 -13.02 1.28
N SER A 36 -4.06 -14.16 0.62
CA SER A 36 -3.45 -15.43 1.04
C SER A 36 -1.91 -15.37 0.95
N GLU A 37 -1.26 -16.26 1.68
CA GLU A 37 0.19 -16.45 1.62
C GLU A 37 0.57 -17.20 0.33
N SER A 38 1.67 -16.82 -0.28
CA SER A 38 2.24 -17.59 -1.39
C SER A 38 2.91 -18.85 -0.81
N GLN A 39 2.48 -20.02 -1.28
CA GLN A 39 3.02 -21.30 -0.81
C GLN A 39 4.29 -21.70 -1.55
N ASP A 40 4.51 -21.11 -2.72
CA ASP A 40 5.62 -21.45 -3.60
C ASP A 40 6.85 -20.55 -3.42
N ARG A 41 6.70 -19.49 -2.63
CA ARG A 41 7.76 -18.50 -2.45
C ARG A 41 8.34 -18.55 -1.05
N ASP A 42 9.67 -18.55 -0.98
CA ASP A 42 10.40 -18.51 0.27
C ASP A 42 10.10 -17.20 1.02
N GLN A 43 9.96 -17.31 2.34
CA GLN A 43 9.79 -16.16 3.23
C GLN A 43 11.14 -15.58 3.69
N GLU A 44 12.26 -16.05 3.13
CA GLU A 44 13.56 -15.48 3.44
C GLU A 44 13.60 -14.00 3.05
N GLU A 45 14.19 -13.20 3.92
CA GLU A 45 14.33 -11.78 3.67
C GLU A 45 15.36 -11.56 2.55
N PRO A 46 15.00 -10.84 1.47
CA PRO A 46 15.98 -10.54 0.41
C PRO A 46 17.20 -9.83 0.97
N GLU A 47 18.37 -10.11 0.41
CA GLU A 47 19.67 -9.58 0.92
C GLU A 47 19.64 -8.05 1.08
N ILE A 48 19.11 -7.35 0.08
CA ILE A 48 19.04 -5.87 0.14
C ILE A 48 18.10 -5.42 1.25
N ALA A 49 16.94 -6.07 1.39
CA ALA A 49 15.98 -5.78 2.47
C ALA A 49 16.61 -6.02 3.85
N ALA A 50 17.35 -7.14 4.01
CA ALA A 50 18.04 -7.47 5.25
C ALA A 50 19.06 -6.38 5.64
N ASN A 51 19.82 -5.89 4.67
CA ASN A 51 20.77 -4.80 4.89
C ASN A 51 20.05 -3.51 5.34
N ILE A 52 18.90 -3.21 4.74
CA ILE A 52 18.08 -2.04 5.12
C ILE A 52 17.51 -2.23 6.54
N THR A 53 17.03 -3.44 6.87
CA THR A 53 16.57 -3.76 8.24
C THR A 53 17.66 -3.45 9.28
N GLN A 54 18.90 -3.88 9.01
CA GLN A 54 20.02 -3.57 9.90
C GLN A 54 20.27 -2.06 10.01
N GLN A 55 20.18 -1.35 8.92
CA GLN A 55 20.33 0.10 8.90
C GLN A 55 19.21 0.79 9.70
N MET A 56 17.97 0.34 9.56
CA MET A 56 16.83 0.86 10.35
C MET A 56 17.09 0.70 11.85
N LEU A 57 17.54 -0.48 12.28
CA LEU A 57 17.85 -0.74 13.69
C LEU A 57 18.95 0.19 14.21
N HIS A 58 20.00 0.43 13.40
CA HIS A 58 21.06 1.39 13.75
C HIS A 58 20.55 2.84 13.86
N MET A 59 19.51 3.17 13.12
CA MET A 59 18.88 4.50 13.12
C MET A 59 17.77 4.61 14.17
N GLU A 60 17.57 3.57 14.98
CA GLU A 60 16.48 3.49 15.97
C GLU A 60 15.08 3.64 15.33
N LEU A 61 14.93 3.12 14.10
CA LEU A 61 13.64 3.06 13.41
C LEU A 61 13.05 1.65 13.58
N ASP A 62 11.75 1.56 13.71
CA ASP A 62 11.04 0.29 13.85
C ASP A 62 10.69 -0.27 12.46
N PRO A 63 11.36 -1.34 12.00
CA PRO A 63 10.98 -1.96 10.72
C PRO A 63 9.64 -2.71 10.83
N LEU A 64 8.92 -2.76 9.74
CA LEU A 64 7.75 -3.65 9.65
C LEU A 64 8.20 -5.10 9.90
N PRO A 65 7.36 -5.91 10.57
CA PRO A 65 7.69 -7.33 10.75
C PRO A 65 7.93 -8.04 9.42
N ARG A 66 8.90 -8.96 9.39
CA ARG A 66 9.24 -9.73 8.19
C ARG A 66 8.02 -10.44 7.58
N SER A 67 7.16 -11.00 8.41
CA SER A 67 5.91 -11.63 7.98
C SER A 67 4.96 -10.67 7.26
N MET A 68 4.98 -9.43 7.63
CA MET A 68 4.26 -8.37 6.94
C MET A 68 4.91 -7.99 5.60
N UNK A 69 6.15 -7.75 5.55
CA UNK A 69 6.86 -7.47 4.52
C UNK A 69 6.72 -8.42 3.51
N SER A 70 6.81 -9.80 3.81
CA SER A 70 6.57 -10.98 2.94
C SER A 70 5.14 -11.03 2.39
N ARG A 71 4.14 -10.83 3.24
CA ARG A 71 2.75 -10.86 2.79
C ARG A 71 2.43 -9.70 1.83
N PHE A 72 2.93 -8.49 2.07
CA PHE A 72 2.77 -7.38 1.13
C PHE A 72 3.38 -7.73 -0.23
N ARG A 73 4.58 -8.33 -0.25
CA ARG A 73 5.22 -8.79 -1.49
C ARG A 73 4.32 -9.78 -2.24
N ASP A 74 3.79 -10.78 -1.54
CA ASP A 74 2.92 -11.80 -2.15
C ASP A 74 1.66 -11.17 -2.78
N ILE A 75 1.05 -10.20 -2.08
CA ILE A 75 -0.13 -9.49 -2.56
C ILE A 75 0.21 -8.65 -3.81
N VAL A 76 1.32 -7.90 -3.76
CA VAL A 76 1.75 -7.04 -4.88
C VAL A 76 2.11 -7.89 -6.10
N GLU A 77 2.83 -8.99 -5.90
CA GLU A 77 3.15 -9.93 -6.98
C GLU A 77 1.89 -10.47 -7.64
N ARG A 78 0.90 -10.87 -6.84
CA ARG A 78 -0.38 -11.39 -7.33
C ARG A 78 -1.20 -10.33 -8.06
N LEU A 79 -1.18 -9.07 -7.57
CA LEU A 79 -1.85 -7.94 -8.21
C LEU A 79 -1.16 -7.52 -9.52
N SER A 80 0.15 -7.74 -9.61
CA SER A 80 0.96 -7.38 -10.79
C SER A 80 0.61 -5.97 -11.33
N PRO A 81 0.75 -4.93 -10.49
CA PRO A 81 0.30 -3.59 -10.89
C PRO A 81 1.18 -2.99 -11.99
N ASN A 82 0.57 -2.30 -12.95
CA ASN A 82 1.30 -1.47 -13.91
C ASN A 82 1.65 -0.11 -13.30
N ARG A 83 0.79 0.42 -12.44
CA ARG A 83 0.96 1.73 -11.79
C ARG A 83 0.87 1.55 -10.28
N LEU A 84 2.01 1.68 -9.61
CA LEU A 84 2.14 1.45 -8.17
C LEU A 84 2.61 2.73 -7.47
N ILE A 85 1.97 3.07 -6.36
CA ILE A 85 2.38 4.19 -5.50
C ILE A 85 2.63 3.63 -4.09
N GLU A 86 3.76 3.97 -3.49
CA GLU A 86 4.09 3.65 -2.10
C GLU A 86 4.21 4.95 -1.31
N VAL A 87 3.40 5.09 -0.26
CA VAL A 87 3.32 6.28 0.60
C VAL A 87 3.96 5.97 1.94
N GLY A 88 4.94 6.77 2.33
CA GLY A 88 5.69 6.57 3.56
C GLY A 88 6.78 5.52 3.40
N ALA A 89 7.48 5.54 2.27
CA ALA A 89 8.48 4.52 1.92
C ALA A 89 9.67 4.44 2.89
N GLY A 90 9.88 5.49 3.70
CA GLY A 90 10.95 5.52 4.69
C GLY A 90 12.32 5.42 4.04
N ILE A 91 13.12 4.47 4.47
CA ILE A 91 14.41 4.19 3.82
C ILE A 91 14.35 2.93 2.94
N GLY A 92 13.11 2.47 2.64
CA GLY A 92 12.82 1.45 1.64
C GLY A 92 12.91 -0.02 2.09
N UNK A 93 12.41 -0.45 3.35
CA UNK A 93 12.37 -1.64 3.77
C UNK A 93 11.58 -2.36 2.94
N LEU A 94 10.25 -1.97 2.79
CA LEU A 94 9.23 -2.65 2.00
C LEU A 94 9.53 -2.56 0.49
N SER A 95 10.00 -1.40 0.06
CA SER A 95 10.38 -1.17 -1.35
C SER A 95 11.39 -2.21 -1.86
N ALA A 96 12.35 -2.61 -1.03
CA ALA A 96 13.35 -3.62 -1.44
C ALA A 96 12.71 -5.01 -1.62
N TRP A 97 11.68 -5.34 -0.84
CA TRP A 97 10.91 -6.59 -1.04
C TRP A 97 10.17 -6.57 -2.37
N PHE A 98 9.64 -5.40 -2.78
CA PHE A 98 8.96 -5.26 -4.06
C PHE A 98 9.94 -5.35 -5.24
N HIS A 99 11.07 -4.65 -5.16
CA HIS A 99 12.09 -4.73 -6.22
C HIS A 99 12.59 -6.17 -6.43
N ASP A 100 12.64 -6.96 -5.36
CA ASP A 100 13.02 -8.38 -5.46
C ASP A 100 12.06 -9.20 -6.33
N ILE A 101 10.77 -8.83 -6.38
CA ILE A 101 9.79 -9.48 -7.28
C ILE A 101 10.27 -9.35 -8.74
N TRP A 102 10.74 -8.15 -9.10
CA TRP A 102 10.99 -7.76 -10.49
C TRP A 102 12.42 -8.03 -10.97
N VAL A 103 13.25 -8.68 -10.18
CA VAL A 103 14.57 -9.17 -10.62
C VAL A 103 14.38 -10.24 -11.72
N ASP A 104 13.40 -11.11 -11.54
CA ASP A 104 13.16 -12.24 -12.43
C ASP A 104 11.78 -12.19 -13.14
N SER A 105 11.05 -11.09 -13.02
CA SER A 105 9.72 -10.93 -13.63
C SER A 105 9.54 -9.54 -14.22
N GLU A 106 8.41 -9.31 -14.90
CA GLU A 106 8.10 -8.00 -15.49
C GLU A 106 7.85 -6.96 -14.39
N HIS A 107 8.54 -5.83 -14.49
CA HIS A 107 8.37 -4.70 -13.58
C HIS A 107 7.13 -3.85 -13.97
N PRO A 108 6.63 -3.03 -13.05
CA PRO A 108 5.54 -2.11 -13.39
C PRO A 108 5.96 -1.09 -14.46
N GLU A 109 4.98 -0.54 -15.16
CA GLU A 109 5.19 0.58 -16.05
C GLU A 109 5.69 1.80 -15.26
N SER A 110 5.15 2.01 -14.07
CA SER A 110 5.56 3.10 -13.18
C SER A 110 5.38 2.71 -11.71
N TYR A 111 6.45 2.89 -10.94
CA TYR A 111 6.44 2.75 -9.49
C TYR A 111 6.96 4.05 -8.88
N VAL A 112 6.16 4.67 -8.00
CA VAL A 112 6.52 5.91 -7.31
C VAL A 112 6.55 5.68 -5.80
N MET A 113 7.66 6.07 -5.21
CA MET A 113 7.84 6.07 -3.76
C MET A 113 7.78 7.51 -3.22
N UNK A 114 6.95 7.87 -2.31
CA UNK A 114 6.77 9.03 -1.74
C UNK A 114 7.30 8.98 -0.42
N GLU A 115 7.95 9.95 -0.06
CA GLU A 115 8.54 10.09 1.26
C GLU A 115 8.63 11.56 1.65
N GLU A 116 8.32 11.90 2.89
CA GLU A 116 8.36 13.30 3.34
C GLU A 116 9.76 13.76 3.71
N GLY A 117 10.61 12.87 4.17
CA GLY A 117 11.95 13.20 4.62
C GLY A 117 13.05 13.23 3.54
N UNK A 118 13.63 14.10 3.37
CA UNK A 118 14.59 14.27 2.54
C UNK A 118 15.68 13.37 2.60
N ARG A 119 16.17 13.20 3.83
CA ARG A 119 17.27 12.25 4.07
C ARG A 119 16.89 10.84 3.66
N PHE A 120 15.65 10.47 3.89
CA PHE A 120 15.11 9.16 3.52
C PHE A 120 15.00 9.03 1.99
N GLY A 121 14.64 10.11 1.31
CA GLY A 121 14.60 10.14 -0.17
C GLY A 121 15.94 9.77 -0.80
N VAL A 122 17.05 10.18 -0.20
CA VAL A 122 18.39 9.77 -0.65
C VAL A 122 18.64 8.26 -0.46
N UNK A 123 17.97 7.64 0.57
CA UNK A 123 18.06 6.38 0.78
C UNK A 123 17.37 5.66 -0.17
N LEU A 124 16.21 6.06 -0.54
CA LEU A 124 15.36 5.46 -1.58
C LEU A 124 16.01 5.50 -2.98
N GLN A 125 16.55 6.62 -3.35
CA GLN A 125 17.21 6.73 -4.67
C GLN A 125 18.35 5.70 -4.83
N ARG A 126 19.07 5.39 -3.77
CA ARG A 126 20.11 4.35 -3.81
C ARG A 126 19.56 2.97 -4.08
N ILE A 127 18.33 2.70 -3.63
CA ILE A 127 17.64 1.43 -3.93
C ILE A 127 17.31 1.39 -5.42
N VAL A 128 16.72 2.46 -5.95
CA VAL A 128 16.40 2.58 -7.38
C VAL A 128 17.65 2.33 -8.24
N ASP A 129 18.77 2.96 -7.86
CA ASP A 129 20.04 2.79 -8.55
C ASP A 129 20.59 1.37 -8.47
N ARG A 130 20.46 0.74 -7.28
CA ARG A 130 20.98 -0.61 -7.02
C ARG A 130 20.24 -1.68 -7.82
N PHE A 131 18.94 -1.47 -8.06
CA PHE A 131 18.11 -2.37 -8.88
C PHE A 131 18.07 -1.96 -10.36
N ASP A 132 18.83 -0.92 -10.76
CA ASP A 132 18.82 -0.35 -12.12
C ASP A 132 17.40 0.00 -12.59
N ALA A 133 16.59 0.57 -11.68
CA ALA A 133 15.17 0.77 -11.88
C ALA A 133 14.81 2.20 -12.33
N ASN A 134 15.79 3.04 -12.66
CA ASN A 134 15.59 4.48 -12.95
C ASN A 134 14.63 4.78 -14.10
N SER A 135 14.42 3.80 -15.00
CA SER A 135 13.53 4.00 -16.15
C SER A 135 12.04 3.83 -15.82
N TRP A 136 11.73 3.19 -14.68
CA TRP A 136 10.33 2.88 -14.31
C TRP A 136 10.00 3.17 -12.84
N CYS A 137 11.00 3.44 -12.01
CA CYS A 137 10.83 3.72 -10.59
C CYS A 137 11.34 5.12 -10.25
N SER A 138 10.57 5.91 -9.51
CA SER A 138 10.89 7.29 -9.15
C SER A 138 10.67 7.54 -7.67
N VAL A 139 11.49 8.42 -7.10
CA VAL A 139 11.37 8.88 -5.71
C VAL A 139 10.91 10.33 -5.72
N TYR A 140 9.82 10.62 -5.01
CA TYR A 140 9.37 12.00 -4.82
C TYR A 140 9.38 12.34 -3.33
N VAL A 141 10.09 13.41 -3.00
CA VAL A 141 10.21 13.90 -1.63
C VAL A 141 9.25 15.08 -1.46
N GLY A 142 8.31 14.96 -0.53
CA GLY A 142 7.33 16.00 -0.26
C GLY A 142 6.06 15.49 0.40
N SER A 143 5.14 16.40 0.68
CA SER A 143 3.89 16.10 1.39
C SER A 143 2.94 15.26 0.53
N TRP A 144 2.50 14.15 1.05
CA TRP A 144 1.45 13.34 0.43
C TRP A 144 0.14 14.13 0.24
N UNK A 145 -0.14 14.87 1.05
CA UNK A 145 -1.19 15.60 0.99
C UNK A 145 -1.23 16.43 -0.14
N SER A 146 -0.18 17.14 -0.38
CA SER A 146 -0.11 18.02 -1.54
C SER A 146 -0.14 17.23 -2.85
N MET A 147 0.66 16.19 -2.95
CA MET A 147 0.75 15.36 -4.17
C MET A 147 -0.60 14.69 -4.49
N SER A 148 -1.28 14.15 -3.48
CA SER A 148 -2.58 13.48 -3.68
C SER A 148 -3.67 14.47 -4.07
N SER A 149 -3.67 15.68 -3.50
CA SER A 149 -4.61 16.74 -3.87
C SER A 149 -4.42 17.20 -5.31
N GLU A 150 -3.16 17.40 -5.71
CA GLU A 150 -2.81 17.76 -7.10
C GLU A 150 -3.25 16.65 -8.08
N ALA A 151 -2.98 15.40 -7.74
CA ALA A 151 -3.37 14.24 -8.56
C ALA A 151 -4.89 14.11 -8.66
N THR A 152 -5.61 14.34 -7.57
CA THR A 152 -7.09 14.32 -7.55
C THR A 152 -7.64 15.43 -8.45
N ALA A 153 -7.10 16.64 -8.36
CA ALA A 153 -7.49 17.76 -9.22
C ALA A 153 -7.19 17.46 -10.70
N TRP A 154 -6.04 16.85 -10.98
CA TRP A 154 -5.67 16.44 -12.34
C TRP A 154 -6.65 15.39 -12.89
N LEU A 155 -7.03 14.38 -12.09
CA LEU A 155 -8.00 13.36 -12.50
C LEU A 155 -9.37 13.99 -12.82
N ALA A 156 -9.83 14.93 -11.96
CA ALA A 156 -11.10 15.64 -12.17
C ALA A 156 -11.06 16.49 -13.44
N ALA A 157 -9.97 17.21 -13.67
CA ALA A 157 -9.78 18.04 -14.89
C ALA A 157 -9.73 17.16 -16.14
N ASN A 158 -9.03 16.03 -16.08
CA ASN A 158 -8.89 15.10 -17.20
C ASN A 158 -10.24 14.46 -17.56
N ALA A 159 -11.08 14.18 -16.58
CA ALA A 159 -12.43 13.64 -16.81
C ALA A 159 -13.36 14.68 -17.45
N SER A 160 -13.21 15.96 -17.09
CA SER A 160 -14.06 17.05 -17.55
C SER A 160 -13.58 17.66 -18.87
N THR A 161 -12.27 17.80 -19.04
CA THR A 161 -11.64 18.48 -20.19
C THR A 161 -10.31 17.78 -20.52
N PRO A 162 -10.35 16.66 -21.24
CA PRO A 162 -9.13 15.87 -21.49
C PRO A 162 -7.99 16.64 -22.14
N GLU A 163 -8.29 17.65 -22.95
CA GLU A 163 -7.27 18.49 -23.61
C GLU A 163 -6.53 19.41 -22.66
N ALA A 164 -7.18 19.84 -21.58
CA ALA A 164 -6.58 20.73 -20.58
C ALA A 164 -5.65 19.99 -19.60
N ALA A 165 -5.79 18.67 -19.50
CA ALA A 165 -5.02 17.84 -18.56
C ALA A 165 -3.76 17.24 -19.18
N ARG A 166 -3.14 17.92 -20.14
CA ARG A 166 -1.95 17.42 -20.86
C ARG A 166 -0.65 17.55 -20.08
N THR A 167 -0.64 18.31 -18.98
CA THR A 167 0.52 18.37 -18.10
C THR A 167 0.56 17.10 -17.24
N GLY A 168 1.69 16.45 -17.24
CA GLY A 168 1.83 15.20 -16.50
C GLY A 168 1.75 15.38 -14.97
N UNK A 169 1.16 14.50 -14.16
CA UNK A 169 1.14 14.48 -12.85
C UNK A 169 2.33 13.79 -12.45
N LEU A 170 2.79 14.06 -11.44
CA LEU A 170 3.93 13.36 -10.86
C LEU A 170 3.55 11.90 -10.54
N LEU A 171 2.34 11.73 -10.01
CA LEU A 171 1.88 10.39 -9.61
C LEU A 171 1.27 9.64 -10.81
N PRO A 172 1.50 8.32 -10.91
CA PRO A 172 0.95 7.51 -12.02
C PRO A 172 -0.53 7.17 -11.75
N VAL A 173 -1.40 8.16 -11.95
CA VAL A 173 -2.84 8.02 -11.68
C VAL A 173 -3.67 7.91 -12.96
N PRO A 174 -4.80 7.20 -12.94
CA PRO A 174 -5.28 6.38 -11.81
C PRO A 174 -4.37 5.18 -11.57
N ALA A 175 -4.08 4.89 -10.29
CA ALA A 175 -3.16 3.83 -9.91
C ALA A 175 -3.86 2.46 -9.84
N ASP A 176 -3.13 1.39 -10.07
CA ASP A 176 -3.62 0.03 -9.82
C ASP A 176 -3.58 -0.30 -8.34
N VAL A 177 -2.48 0.10 -7.68
CA VAL A 177 -2.26 -0.18 -6.26
C VAL A 177 -1.63 1.04 -5.61
N VAL A 178 -2.13 1.42 -4.45
CA VAL A 178 -1.47 2.38 -3.55
C VAL A 178 -1.22 1.69 -2.22
N ILE A 179 0.02 1.72 -1.76
CA ILE A 179 0.41 1.15 -0.46
C ILE A 179 0.65 2.33 0.49
N VAL A 180 -0.03 2.31 1.64
CA VAL A 180 0.10 3.36 2.64
C VAL A 180 0.67 2.74 3.92
N HIS A 181 1.92 3.09 4.25
CA HIS A 181 2.54 2.69 5.52
C HIS A 181 3.27 3.87 6.16
N SER A 182 2.69 5.04 5.99
CA SER A 182 3.16 6.31 6.58
C SER A 182 3.00 6.32 8.11
N ASP A 183 3.50 7.38 8.75
CA ASP A 183 3.38 7.58 10.20
C ASP A 183 1.93 7.41 10.64
N TRP A 184 1.74 6.67 11.75
CA TRP A 184 0.41 6.31 12.25
C TRP A 184 -0.51 7.52 12.48
N ARG A 185 0.03 8.70 12.76
CA ARG A 185 -0.75 9.92 12.99
C ARG A 185 -1.50 10.39 11.74
N GLY A 186 -0.87 10.24 10.58
CA GLY A 186 -1.44 10.64 9.29
C GLY A 186 -2.08 9.52 8.49
N GLN A 187 -1.79 8.28 8.84
CA GLN A 187 -2.08 7.09 8.04
C GLN A 187 -3.55 7.01 7.59
N VAL A 188 -4.50 7.30 8.47
CA VAL A 188 -5.94 7.22 8.14
C VAL A 188 -6.29 8.18 7.01
N GLN A 189 -5.85 9.44 7.12
CA GLN A 189 -6.08 10.45 6.08
C GLN A 189 -5.34 10.08 4.79
N ASP A 190 -4.16 9.49 4.91
CA ASP A 190 -3.38 9.06 3.75
C ASP A 190 -4.11 7.96 2.97
N VAL A 191 -4.75 7.02 3.67
CA VAL A 191 -5.60 5.98 3.06
C VAL A 191 -6.81 6.60 2.35
N VAL A 192 -7.48 7.57 3.02
CA VAL A 192 -8.62 8.30 2.41
C VAL A 192 -8.17 8.96 1.10
N ASN A 193 -7.03 9.63 1.12
CA ASN A 193 -6.48 10.31 -0.06
C ASN A 193 -6.09 9.29 -1.15
N ALA A 194 -5.53 8.15 -0.77
CA ALA A 194 -5.13 7.08 -1.70
C ALA A 194 -6.34 6.50 -2.44
N LEU A 195 -7.47 6.34 -1.78
CA LEU A 195 -8.68 5.81 -2.41
C LEU A 195 -9.21 6.68 -3.56
N UNK A 196 -8.81 7.85 -3.53
CA UNK A 196 -9.12 8.62 -4.44
C UNK A 196 -8.40 8.53 -5.59
N LEU A 197 -7.30 7.92 -5.61
CA LEU A 197 -6.33 7.87 -6.71
C LEU A 197 -6.30 6.52 -7.42
N VAL A 198 -6.84 5.46 -6.82
CA VAL A 198 -6.89 4.15 -7.46
C VAL A 198 -8.02 4.09 -8.49
N ARG A 199 -7.78 3.36 -9.59
CA ARG A 199 -8.80 3.09 -10.60
C ARG A 199 -9.93 2.19 -10.04
N LEU A 200 -10.99 2.04 -10.79
CA LEU A 200 -12.01 1.02 -10.47
C LEU A 200 -11.34 -0.36 -10.46
N GLY A 201 -11.60 -1.15 -9.44
CA GLY A 201 -10.94 -2.43 -9.22
C GLY A 201 -9.54 -2.32 -8.63
N GLY A 202 -9.00 -1.11 -8.52
CA GLY A 202 -7.70 -0.87 -7.88
C GLY A 202 -7.78 -1.05 -6.38
N VAL A 203 -6.62 -1.22 -5.73
CA VAL A 203 -6.53 -1.62 -4.33
C VAL A 203 -5.63 -0.67 -3.54
N VAL A 204 -6.10 -0.26 -2.37
CA VAL A 204 -5.24 0.37 -1.35
C VAL A 204 -4.87 -0.69 -0.33
N LEU A 205 -3.58 -0.80 -0.02
CA LEU A 205 -3.04 -1.74 0.98
C LEU A 205 -2.44 -0.93 2.14
N THR A 206 -2.71 -1.34 3.39
CA THR A 206 -2.17 -0.64 4.56
C THR A 206 -2.11 -1.58 5.77
N PRO A 207 -1.16 -1.37 6.70
CA PRO A 207 -1.26 -2.02 8.02
C PRO A 207 -2.45 -1.49 8.84
N UNK A 208 -3.16 -2.06 9.71
CA UNK A 208 -4.04 -1.80 10.55
C UNK A 208 -3.43 -1.12 11.58
N PRO A 209 -4.08 -0.01 11.81
CA PRO A 209 -3.60 0.70 12.99
C PRO A 209 -3.66 -0.13 14.29
N UNK A 210 -2.75 -0.12 15.00
CA UNK A 210 -2.66 -0.78 16.15
C UNK A 210 -3.69 -0.33 17.00
N VAL A 211 -4.38 -1.22 17.70
CA VAL A 211 -5.48 -0.96 18.65
C VAL A 211 -4.89 -0.34 19.93
N PRO A 212 -5.34 0.84 20.36
CA PRO A 212 -4.83 1.42 21.60
C PRO A 212 -5.18 0.55 22.81
N THR A 213 -4.17 0.15 23.57
CA THR A 213 -4.37 -0.63 24.80
C THR A 213 -4.37 0.29 26.03
N ALA A 214 -4.97 -0.17 27.11
CA ALA A 214 -5.07 0.58 28.38
C ALA A 214 -3.70 0.90 28.99
N ASP A 215 -2.69 0.12 28.64
CA ASP A 215 -1.33 0.29 29.19
C ASP A 215 -0.52 1.38 28.49
N VAL A 216 -1.08 1.97 27.44
CA VAL A 216 -0.36 3.00 26.68
C VAL A 216 -0.43 4.33 27.42
N GLY A 217 0.60 4.58 28.22
CA GLY A 217 0.86 5.88 28.82
C GLY A 217 0.06 6.25 30.07
N ASP A 218 -0.24 5.28 30.95
CA ASP A 218 -0.85 5.60 32.25
C ASP A 218 0.10 6.42 33.11
N UNK A 219 -0.16 7.60 33.07
CA UNK A 219 0.59 8.41 33.85
C UNK A 219 0.28 8.10 35.24
N PRO A 220 1.09 8.55 36.22
CA PRO A 220 0.78 8.38 37.64
C PRO A 220 -0.46 9.14 38.14
N SER A 221 -0.93 10.05 37.36
CA SER A 221 -2.13 10.83 37.65
C SER A 221 -3.45 10.10 37.31
N GLY A 222 -3.37 8.89 36.73
CA GLY A 222 -4.55 8.14 36.31
C GLY A 222 -5.21 8.66 35.04
N LYS A 223 -4.60 9.66 34.37
CA LYS A 223 -5.10 10.20 33.09
C LYS A 223 -4.24 9.65 31.94
N PRO A 224 -4.85 9.31 30.79
CA PRO A 224 -4.09 8.86 29.65
C PRO A 224 -3.14 9.94 29.10
N SER A 225 -1.99 9.54 28.68
CA SER A 225 -1.02 10.46 28.08
C SER A 225 -1.54 11.10 26.78
N UNK A 226 -1.08 11.86 26.31
CA UNK A 226 -1.35 12.43 25.17
C UNK A 226 -1.23 11.61 24.03
N ASP A 227 -0.15 11.03 24.02
CA ASP A 227 0.01 10.01 22.99
C ASP A 227 -1.13 8.96 23.00
N UNK A 228 -1.59 8.57 23.93
CA UNK A 228 -2.56 7.74 24.05
C UNK A 228 -3.76 8.25 23.61
N GLN A 229 -4.05 9.45 24.02
CA GLN A 229 -5.25 10.13 23.52
C GLN A 229 -5.24 10.29 22.00
N MET A 230 -4.11 10.65 21.44
CA MET A 230 -3.93 10.77 19.99
C MET A 230 -4.13 9.40 19.30
N ARG A 231 -3.60 8.34 19.84
CA ARG A 231 -3.79 6.98 19.28
C ARG A 231 -5.26 6.58 19.27
N VAL A 232 -5.99 6.92 20.31
CA VAL A 232 -7.44 6.71 20.36
C VAL A 232 -8.14 7.55 19.27
N UNK A 233 -7.67 8.61 18.98
CA UNK A 233 -8.15 9.36 18.11
C UNK A 233 -8.01 8.90 16.81
N VAL A 234 -6.94 8.61 16.44
CA VAL A 234 -6.63 8.03 15.14
C VAL A 234 -7.40 6.70 14.93
N PHE A 235 -7.39 5.84 15.94
CA PHE A 235 -8.11 4.58 15.85
C PHE A 235 -9.61 4.77 15.66
N ASN A 236 -10.21 5.73 16.35
CA ASN A 236 -11.65 6.04 16.19
C ASN A 236 -11.94 6.58 14.77
N GLN A 237 -11.03 7.39 14.20
CA GLN A 237 -11.13 7.83 12.81
C GLN A 237 -11.08 6.63 11.86
N TRP A 238 -10.17 5.71 12.10
CA TRP A 238 -10.08 4.47 11.33
C TRP A 238 -11.39 3.71 11.35
N ILE A 239 -12.00 3.52 12.53
CA ILE A 239 -13.29 2.83 12.66
C ILE A 239 -14.41 3.54 11.88
N UNK A 240 -14.21 4.74 11.81
CA UNK A 240 -15.08 5.42 11.18
C UNK A 240 -15.03 5.26 9.81
N HIS A 241 -14.07 5.43 9.21
CA HIS A 241 -13.90 5.16 7.79
C HIS A 241 -14.14 3.68 7.43
N MET A 242 -13.72 2.78 8.31
CA MET A 242 -13.91 1.34 8.08
C MET A 242 -15.39 0.97 7.89
N LYS A 243 -16.29 1.62 8.62
CA LYS A 243 -17.74 1.41 8.46
C LYS A 243 -18.20 1.80 7.05
N ASP A 244 -17.74 2.95 6.59
CA ASP A 244 -18.05 3.44 5.23
C ASP A 244 -17.41 2.54 4.16
N TRP A 245 -16.19 2.17 4.35
CA TRP A 245 -15.49 1.30 3.40
C TRP A 245 -16.09 -0.11 3.32
N UNK A 246 -16.44 -0.58 4.29
CA UNK A 246 -17.02 -1.73 4.32
C UNK A 246 -18.23 -1.73 3.62
N GLU A 247 -19.08 -0.64 3.55
CA GLU A 247 -20.34 -0.53 2.77
C GLU A 247 -20.10 -0.28 1.27
N ASN A 248 -19.13 0.47 0.96
CA ASN A 248 -18.87 0.98 -0.40
C ASN A 248 -17.64 0.40 -1.12
N UNK A 249 -16.59 -0.25 -0.51
CA UNK A 249 -15.48 -0.82 -1.03
C UNK A 249 -15.49 -2.24 -0.76
N ALA A 250 -14.77 -3.07 -1.34
CA ALA A 250 -14.57 -4.44 -0.89
C ALA A 250 -13.36 -4.44 0.05
N VAL A 251 -13.55 -4.83 1.29
CA VAL A 251 -12.48 -4.77 2.31
C VAL A 251 -12.12 -6.20 2.74
N GLY A 252 -10.82 -6.48 2.79
CA GLY A 252 -10.30 -7.74 3.27
C GLY A 252 -9.20 -7.54 4.30
N PHE A 253 -9.02 -8.51 5.17
CA PHE A 253 -8.03 -8.48 6.26
C PHE A 253 -7.24 -9.78 6.24
N THR A 254 -5.93 -9.67 6.50
CA THR A 254 -5.12 -10.86 6.76
C THR A 254 -4.22 -10.62 7.97
N GLU A 255 -4.35 -11.50 8.95
CA GLU A 255 -3.47 -11.48 10.13
C GLU A 255 -2.15 -12.16 9.77
N VAL A 256 -1.07 -11.54 10.16
CA VAL A 256 0.28 -12.09 10.02
C VAL A 256 1.03 -11.88 11.35
N GLY A 257 2.16 -12.53 11.51
CA GLY A 257 2.97 -12.30 12.69
C GLY A 257 3.35 -10.81 12.81
N GLY A 258 2.87 -10.15 13.86
CA GLY A 258 3.17 -8.74 14.12
C GLY A 258 2.13 -7.73 13.65
N GLY A 259 0.99 -8.17 13.09
CA GLY A 259 -0.07 -7.23 12.73
C GLY A 259 -1.09 -7.75 11.74
N THR A 260 -1.88 -6.84 11.22
CA THR A 260 -2.91 -7.15 10.22
C THR A 260 -2.70 -6.25 9.00
N ILE A 261 -2.78 -6.81 7.82
CA ILE A 261 -2.82 -6.06 6.56
C ILE A 261 -4.27 -5.90 6.14
N VAL A 262 -4.63 -4.70 5.72
CA VAL A 262 -5.96 -4.37 5.21
C VAL A 262 -5.83 -4.06 3.72
N ALA A 263 -6.70 -4.66 2.92
CA ALA A 263 -6.85 -4.34 1.50
C ALA A 263 -8.23 -3.74 1.27
N ILE A 264 -8.26 -2.58 0.60
CA ILE A 264 -9.50 -1.88 0.27
C ILE A 264 -9.56 -1.75 -1.25
N ARG A 265 -10.50 -2.45 -1.88
CA ARG A 265 -10.66 -2.47 -3.32
C ARG A 265 -11.81 -1.56 -3.74
N ARG A 266 -11.53 -0.65 -4.65
CA ARG A 266 -12.52 0.30 -5.16
C ARG A 266 -13.50 -0.40 -6.11
N LEU A 267 -14.80 -0.33 -5.83
CA LEU A 267 -15.86 -0.98 -6.63
C LEU A 267 -16.62 0.01 -7.50
N THR A 268 -16.73 1.29 -7.08
CA THR A 268 -17.50 2.34 -7.79
C THR A 268 -16.72 3.65 -7.86
#